data_a80e6bb2c19b88c501e0fc5df4a822c1
#
_entry.id   a80e6bb2c19b88c501e0fc5df4a822c1
#
_cell.length_a   1.000
_cell.length_b   1.000
_cell.length_c   1.000
_cell.angle_alpha   90.00
_cell.angle_beta   90.00
_cell.angle_gamma   90.00
#
_symmetry.space_group_name_H-M   'P 1'
#
loop_
_entity.id
_entity.type
_entity.pdbx_description
1 polymer ?
#
loop_
_entity_poly.entity_id
_entity_poly.type
_entity_poly.pdbx_seq_one_letter_code
_entity_poly.pdbx_strand_id
1 'polypeptide(L)'
;MLRIKKLDIFVLKSFCMLFMGTFFICLFIFMMQFLWRYVDEMVGKGLEMTVLAQFFFYSALSLVPASLPLAILLAALITFGNFGERFELLAMKAAGISLLKIMRPLIIFICFICCVSFYFQNVIGPKAQTKLWTLLISMKQKSPEVDIPEGVFYDEIDGYNLYVKHKNRKTGMLYDVLIYNFEKGFENAQIIKSDSGRLEMTADKQHLYLHLYSGEQFENLKSQNMNQRNV
;
A
#
# COMPACT_ATOMS: atom_id res chain seq x y z
N MET A 1 41.86 21.76 6.31
CA MET A 1 42.06 20.84 5.20
C MET A 1 41.93 19.40 5.67
N LEU A 2 40.88 18.69 5.27
CA LEU A 2 40.65 17.28 5.63
C LEU A 2 41.63 16.42 4.81
N ARG A 3 42.75 16.05 5.39
CA ARG A 3 43.71 15.14 4.76
C ARG A 3 43.12 13.71 4.84
N ILE A 4 42.48 13.25 3.77
CA ILE A 4 41.95 11.90 3.64
C ILE A 4 43.11 10.92 3.73
N LYS A 5 43.08 10.06 4.75
CA LYS A 5 44.11 9.04 4.96
C LYS A 5 43.68 7.74 4.24
N LYS A 6 44.65 6.91 3.87
CA LYS A 6 44.38 5.58 3.28
C LYS A 6 43.40 4.74 4.16
N LEU A 7 43.50 4.91 5.48
CA LEU A 7 42.61 4.27 6.44
C LEU A 7 41.12 4.71 6.27
N ASP A 8 40.89 6.03 6.08
CA ASP A 8 39.54 6.56 5.93
C ASP A 8 38.87 5.99 4.67
N ILE A 9 39.63 5.85 3.56
CA ILE A 9 39.16 5.26 2.30
C ILE A 9 38.87 3.77 2.50
N PHE A 10 39.69 3.04 3.23
CA PHE A 10 39.51 1.62 3.48
C PHE A 10 38.21 1.37 4.25
N VAL A 11 38.00 2.09 5.35
CA VAL A 11 36.79 1.97 6.19
C VAL A 11 35.56 2.37 5.38
N LEU A 12 35.63 3.49 4.63
CA LEU A 12 34.52 3.96 3.82
C LEU A 12 34.15 2.98 2.70
N LYS A 13 35.14 2.43 2.01
CA LYS A 13 34.94 1.46 0.92
C LYS A 13 34.22 0.20 1.43
N SER A 14 34.67 -0.35 2.55
CA SER A 14 34.07 -1.52 3.18
C SER A 14 32.63 -1.25 3.58
N PHE A 15 32.37 -0.08 4.17
CA PHE A 15 31.02 0.33 4.55
C PHE A 15 30.12 0.53 3.33
N CYS A 16 30.56 1.26 2.29
CA CYS A 16 29.74 1.53 1.11
C CYS A 16 29.32 0.25 0.39
N MET A 17 30.23 -0.73 0.28
CA MET A 17 29.91 -2.02 -0.33
C MET A 17 28.82 -2.77 0.42
N LEU A 18 28.93 -2.82 1.75
CA LEU A 18 27.92 -3.45 2.60
C LEU A 18 26.62 -2.65 2.64
N PHE A 19 26.71 -1.32 2.67
CA PHE A 19 25.56 -0.43 2.64
C PHE A 19 24.71 -0.62 1.38
N MET A 20 25.31 -0.72 0.20
CA MET A 20 24.58 -1.00 -1.04
C MET A 20 23.84 -2.34 -0.96
N GLY A 21 24.49 -3.40 -0.49
CA GLY A 21 23.86 -4.70 -0.33
C GLY A 21 22.71 -4.69 0.67
N THR A 22 22.96 -4.14 1.87
CA THR A 22 21.91 -4.06 2.92
C THR A 22 20.75 -3.15 2.53
N PHE A 23 21.01 -2.06 1.79
CA PHE A 23 19.99 -1.16 1.29
C PHE A 23 19.01 -1.86 0.35
N PHE A 24 19.52 -2.60 -0.63
CA PHE A 24 18.64 -3.36 -1.54
C PHE A 24 17.88 -4.47 -0.84
N ILE A 25 18.49 -5.16 0.13
CA ILE A 25 17.81 -6.17 0.94
C ILE A 25 16.67 -5.53 1.76
N CYS A 26 16.93 -4.43 2.45
CA CYS A 26 15.92 -3.72 3.23
C CYS A 26 14.79 -3.20 2.33
N LEU A 27 15.13 -2.59 1.20
CA LEU A 27 14.16 -2.10 0.23
C LEU A 27 13.27 -3.24 -0.30
N PHE A 28 13.88 -4.39 -0.61
CA PHE A 28 13.14 -5.58 -1.06
C PHE A 28 12.18 -6.10 0.02
N ILE A 29 12.62 -6.18 1.28
CA ILE A 29 11.76 -6.61 2.40
C ILE A 29 10.56 -5.66 2.56
N PHE A 30 10.80 -4.34 2.58
CA PHE A 30 9.71 -3.35 2.66
C PHE A 30 8.80 -3.40 1.45
N MET A 31 9.35 -3.63 0.25
CA MET A 31 8.58 -3.80 -0.97
C MET A 31 7.66 -5.02 -0.90
N MET A 32 8.16 -6.17 -0.42
CA MET A 32 7.35 -7.36 -0.22
C MET A 32 6.23 -7.13 0.80
N GLN A 33 6.54 -6.47 1.93
CA GLN A 33 5.53 -6.11 2.93
C GLN A 33 4.47 -5.17 2.36
N PHE A 34 4.88 -4.20 1.55
CA PHE A 34 3.97 -3.27 0.87
C PHE A 34 3.07 -3.99 -0.13
N LEU A 35 3.64 -4.86 -0.98
CA LEU A 35 2.89 -5.65 -1.96
C LEU A 35 1.85 -6.54 -1.32
N TRP A 36 2.19 -7.19 -0.20
CA TRP A 36 1.27 -8.04 0.53
C TRP A 36 0.02 -7.30 1.00
N ARG A 37 0.15 -6.00 1.30
CA ARG A 37 -0.97 -5.14 1.68
C ARG A 37 -1.93 -4.83 0.53
N TYR A 38 -1.42 -4.77 -0.70
CA TYR A 38 -2.18 -4.35 -1.88
C TYR A 38 -2.39 -5.47 -2.91
N VAL A 39 -2.14 -6.72 -2.52
CA VAL A 39 -2.28 -7.88 -3.43
C VAL A 39 -3.70 -8.01 -3.97
N ASP A 40 -4.71 -7.78 -3.13
CA ASP A 40 -6.12 -7.87 -3.51
C ASP A 40 -6.53 -6.81 -4.55
N GLU A 41 -5.84 -5.66 -4.53
CA GLU A 41 -6.07 -4.58 -5.51
C GLU A 41 -5.46 -4.88 -6.88
N MET A 42 -4.52 -5.84 -6.94
CA MET A 42 -3.75 -6.15 -8.14
C MET A 42 -4.21 -7.43 -8.82
N VAL A 43 -4.65 -8.43 -8.03
CA VAL A 43 -5.02 -9.75 -8.53
C VAL A 43 -6.46 -9.73 -9.06
N GLY A 44 -6.67 -10.32 -10.25
CA GLY A 44 -8.01 -10.52 -10.83
C GLY A 44 -8.59 -9.31 -11.58
N LYS A 45 -7.94 -8.14 -11.59
CA LYS A 45 -8.46 -6.91 -12.21
C LYS A 45 -8.01 -6.68 -13.67
N GLY A 46 -7.31 -7.63 -14.29
CA GLY A 46 -6.87 -7.50 -15.69
C GLY A 46 -6.03 -6.24 -15.95
N LEU A 47 -5.16 -5.88 -15.01
CA LEU A 47 -4.32 -4.68 -15.11
C LEU A 47 -3.26 -4.85 -16.20
N GLU A 48 -3.01 -3.78 -16.94
CA GLU A 48 -1.92 -3.74 -17.90
C GLU A 48 -0.55 -3.85 -17.20
N MET A 49 0.39 -4.57 -17.79
CA MET A 49 1.73 -4.74 -17.25
C MET A 49 2.46 -3.40 -17.04
N THR A 50 2.18 -2.42 -17.88
CA THR A 50 2.72 -1.04 -17.75
C THR A 50 2.26 -0.34 -16.47
N VAL A 51 0.98 -0.48 -16.11
CA VAL A 51 0.42 0.09 -14.88
C VAL A 51 1.04 -0.59 -13.66
N LEU A 52 1.20 -1.91 -13.73
CA LEU A 52 1.83 -2.69 -12.68
C LEU A 52 3.29 -2.29 -12.47
N ALA A 53 4.07 -2.16 -13.53
CA ALA A 53 5.45 -1.72 -13.48
C ALA A 53 5.59 -0.29 -12.89
N GLN A 54 4.70 0.63 -13.26
CA GLN A 54 4.66 1.97 -12.69
C GLN A 54 4.33 1.93 -11.19
N PHE A 55 3.37 1.11 -10.79
CA PHE A 55 3.02 0.94 -9.39
C PHE A 55 4.21 0.44 -8.56
N PHE A 56 4.92 -0.59 -9.02
CA PHE A 56 6.13 -1.09 -8.37
C PHE A 56 7.22 -0.02 -8.28
N PHE A 57 7.44 0.73 -9.34
CA PHE A 57 8.46 1.78 -9.37
C PHE A 57 8.17 2.90 -8.38
N TYR A 58 6.95 3.43 -8.35
CA TYR A 58 6.57 4.49 -7.42
C TYR A 58 6.49 3.99 -5.97
N SER A 59 6.12 2.73 -5.75
CA SER A 59 6.16 2.09 -4.43
C SER A 59 7.59 1.99 -3.92
N ALA A 60 8.53 1.53 -4.74
CA ALA A 60 9.94 1.46 -4.39
C ALA A 60 10.49 2.84 -4.01
N LEU A 61 10.20 3.88 -4.81
CA LEU A 61 10.58 5.26 -4.51
C LEU A 61 10.01 5.76 -3.17
N SER A 62 8.76 5.44 -2.87
CA SER A 62 8.12 5.83 -1.62
C SER A 62 8.73 5.14 -0.39
N LEU A 63 9.31 3.95 -0.55
CA LEU A 63 9.91 3.16 0.52
C LEU A 63 11.40 3.46 0.77
N VAL A 64 12.07 4.16 -0.15
CA VAL A 64 13.49 4.56 -0.02
C VAL A 64 13.77 5.25 1.33
N PRO A 65 13.02 6.29 1.77
CA PRO A 65 13.33 6.98 3.02
C PRO A 65 13.22 6.08 4.25
N ALA A 66 12.30 5.11 4.24
CA ALA A 66 12.11 4.17 5.34
C ALA A 66 13.23 3.11 5.40
N SER A 67 13.74 2.68 4.25
CA SER A 67 14.80 1.67 4.15
C SER A 67 16.19 2.21 4.51
N LEU A 68 16.46 3.51 4.28
CA LEU A 68 17.78 4.11 4.51
C LEU A 68 18.29 3.98 5.95
N PRO A 69 17.55 4.36 7.02
CA PRO A 69 18.04 4.26 8.38
C PRO A 69 18.39 2.84 8.78
N LEU A 70 17.54 1.88 8.40
CA LEU A 70 17.75 0.46 8.69
C LEU A 70 18.96 -0.09 7.95
N ALA A 71 19.14 0.26 6.69
CA ALA A 71 20.28 -0.15 5.88
C ALA A 71 21.60 0.42 6.43
N ILE A 72 21.61 1.69 6.85
CA ILE A 72 22.78 2.32 7.49
C ILE A 72 23.16 1.59 8.77
N LEU A 73 22.18 1.31 9.62
CA LEU A 73 22.39 0.60 10.88
C LEU A 73 23.00 -0.80 10.65
N LEU A 74 22.37 -1.59 9.76
CA LEU A 74 22.84 -2.93 9.43
C LEU A 74 24.23 -2.90 8.80
N ALA A 75 24.47 -2.00 7.84
CA ALA A 75 25.78 -1.84 7.21
C ALA A 75 26.87 -1.48 8.23
N ALA A 76 26.56 -0.59 9.18
CA ALA A 76 27.51 -0.21 10.24
C ALA A 76 27.82 -1.40 11.16
N LEU A 77 26.79 -2.12 11.62
CA LEU A 77 26.95 -3.29 12.48
C LEU A 77 27.79 -4.37 11.80
N ILE A 78 27.50 -4.71 10.54
CA ILE A 78 28.24 -5.72 9.78
C ILE A 78 29.68 -5.24 9.53
N THR A 79 29.88 -3.96 9.17
CA THR A 79 31.21 -3.42 8.89
C THR A 79 32.11 -3.52 10.13
N PHE A 80 31.63 -3.04 11.29
CA PHE A 80 32.40 -3.10 12.52
C PHE A 80 32.49 -4.52 13.10
N GLY A 81 31.49 -5.35 12.89
CA GLY A 81 31.53 -6.78 13.19
C GLY A 81 32.66 -7.48 12.45
N ASN A 82 32.74 -7.30 11.13
CA ASN A 82 33.80 -7.85 10.30
C ASN A 82 35.19 -7.33 10.71
N PHE A 83 35.32 -6.03 11.03
CA PHE A 83 36.60 -5.49 11.52
C PHE A 83 37.00 -6.07 12.88
N GLY A 84 36.01 -6.37 13.74
CA GLY A 84 36.26 -7.06 15.02
C GLY A 84 36.71 -8.50 14.82
N GLU A 85 36.00 -9.26 14.01
CA GLU A 85 36.24 -10.67 13.72
C GLU A 85 37.63 -10.89 13.07
N ARG A 86 38.03 -9.99 12.17
CA ARG A 86 39.35 -10.02 11.49
C ARG A 86 40.47 -9.40 12.31
N PHE A 87 40.25 -8.99 13.56
CA PHE A 87 41.19 -8.30 14.41
C PHE A 87 41.70 -6.96 13.85
N GLU A 88 41.14 -6.47 12.75
CA GLU A 88 41.52 -5.21 12.12
C GLU A 88 41.24 -4.02 13.06
N LEU A 89 40.08 -4.03 13.75
CA LEU A 89 39.73 -3.02 14.72
C LEU A 89 40.71 -3.03 15.94
N LEU A 90 41.12 -4.21 16.36
CA LEU A 90 42.08 -4.38 17.46
C LEU A 90 43.45 -3.83 17.04
N ALA A 91 43.91 -4.17 15.86
CA ALA A 91 45.18 -3.67 15.31
C ALA A 91 45.20 -2.13 15.19
N MET A 92 44.12 -1.52 14.73
CA MET A 92 43.96 -0.05 14.69
C MET A 92 44.02 0.57 16.08
N LYS A 93 43.37 -0.03 17.06
CA LYS A 93 43.41 0.44 18.46
C LYS A 93 44.80 0.27 19.08
N ALA A 94 45.50 -0.85 18.86
CA ALA A 94 46.84 -1.09 19.30
C ALA A 94 47.84 -0.07 18.72
N ALA A 95 47.61 0.41 17.48
CA ALA A 95 48.33 1.51 16.88
C ALA A 95 48.02 2.91 17.45
N GLY A 96 47.22 2.99 18.55
CA GLY A 96 46.87 4.26 19.21
C GLY A 96 45.76 5.07 18.50
N ILE A 97 45.03 4.48 17.54
CA ILE A 97 43.98 5.19 16.84
C ILE A 97 42.68 5.10 17.67
N SER A 98 42.09 6.25 18.02
CA SER A 98 40.84 6.30 18.76
C SER A 98 39.66 5.80 17.91
N LEU A 99 38.64 5.18 18.52
CA LEU A 99 37.46 4.67 17.85
C LEU A 99 36.73 5.77 17.07
N LEU A 100 36.56 6.95 17.65
CA LEU A 100 35.94 8.10 16.98
C LEU A 100 36.66 8.51 15.70
N LYS A 101 37.98 8.33 15.65
CA LYS A 101 38.78 8.63 14.47
C LYS A 101 38.56 7.59 13.37
N ILE A 102 38.35 6.32 13.74
CA ILE A 102 38.00 5.24 12.80
C ILE A 102 36.58 5.45 12.25
N MET A 103 35.63 5.90 13.08
CA MET A 103 34.25 6.15 12.70
C MET A 103 34.04 7.44 11.89
N ARG A 104 34.98 8.37 11.96
CA ARG A 104 34.87 9.70 11.33
C ARG A 104 34.43 9.67 9.86
N PRO A 105 35.04 8.88 8.98
CA PRO A 105 34.64 8.83 7.55
C PRO A 105 33.21 8.34 7.37
N LEU A 106 32.71 7.42 8.22
CA LEU A 106 31.34 6.96 8.20
C LEU A 106 30.37 8.08 8.60
N ILE A 107 30.69 8.79 9.69
CA ILE A 107 29.84 9.89 10.19
C ILE A 107 29.67 10.95 9.10
N ILE A 108 30.76 11.34 8.42
CA ILE A 108 30.72 12.32 7.33
C ILE A 108 29.83 11.80 6.17
N PHE A 109 30.00 10.53 5.81
CA PHE A 109 29.21 9.91 4.74
C PHE A 109 27.72 9.80 5.11
N ILE A 110 27.41 9.45 6.36
CA ILE A 110 26.03 9.39 6.84
C ILE A 110 25.40 10.78 6.84
N CYS A 111 26.12 11.83 7.28
CA CYS A 111 25.63 13.20 7.18
C CYS A 111 25.32 13.60 5.73
N PHE A 112 26.17 13.21 4.77
CA PHE A 112 25.91 13.41 3.36
C PHE A 112 24.63 12.70 2.90
N ILE A 113 24.43 11.41 3.27
CA ILE A 113 23.22 10.67 2.98
C ILE A 113 21.99 11.33 3.61
N CYS A 114 22.08 11.85 4.83
CA CYS A 114 20.99 12.58 5.48
C CYS A 114 20.56 13.81 4.67
N CYS A 115 21.50 14.59 4.15
CA CYS A 115 21.19 15.74 3.30
C CYS A 115 20.50 15.31 1.99
N VAL A 116 21.01 14.26 1.36
CA VAL A 116 20.42 13.69 0.13
C VAL A 116 19.01 13.15 0.41
N SER A 117 18.84 12.42 1.51
CA SER A 117 17.54 11.88 1.95
C SER A 117 16.53 12.98 2.24
N PHE A 118 16.97 14.06 2.90
CA PHE A 118 16.11 15.23 3.15
C PHE A 118 15.61 15.85 1.84
N TYR A 119 16.51 16.07 0.89
CA TYR A 119 16.11 16.56 -0.45
C TYR A 119 15.16 15.60 -1.15
N PHE A 120 15.46 14.31 -1.13
CA PHE A 120 14.65 13.27 -1.75
C PHE A 120 13.22 13.26 -1.15
N GLN A 121 13.10 13.31 0.17
CA GLN A 121 11.83 13.26 0.88
C GLN A 121 10.96 14.50 0.65
N ASN A 122 11.57 15.67 0.43
CA ASN A 122 10.83 16.91 0.19
C ASN A 122 10.45 17.13 -1.29
N VAL A 123 11.20 16.58 -2.25
CA VAL A 123 10.99 16.83 -3.68
C VAL A 123 10.45 15.62 -4.43
N ILE A 124 11.09 14.47 -4.27
CA ILE A 124 10.76 13.24 -5.01
C ILE A 124 9.66 12.46 -4.30
N GLY A 125 9.73 12.35 -2.98
CA GLY A 125 8.80 11.60 -2.15
C GLY A 125 7.34 11.99 -2.38
N PRO A 126 6.93 13.26 -2.26
CA PRO A 126 5.56 13.69 -2.45
C PRO A 126 5.03 13.41 -3.86
N LYS A 127 5.86 13.61 -4.88
CA LYS A 127 5.50 13.30 -6.29
C LYS A 127 5.28 11.81 -6.49
N ALA A 128 6.17 10.98 -5.95
CA ALA A 128 6.04 9.52 -6.02
C ALA A 128 4.78 9.03 -5.30
N GLN A 129 4.52 9.58 -4.10
CA GLN A 129 3.37 9.22 -3.29
C GLN A 129 2.05 9.63 -3.95
N THR A 130 1.95 10.84 -4.52
CA THR A 130 0.77 11.29 -5.26
C THR A 130 0.48 10.37 -6.45
N LYS A 131 1.51 10.02 -7.24
CA LYS A 131 1.37 9.09 -8.37
C LYS A 131 0.94 7.69 -7.92
N LEU A 132 1.51 7.19 -6.83
CA LEU A 132 1.14 5.91 -6.23
C LEU A 132 -0.34 5.88 -5.84
N TRP A 133 -0.81 6.91 -5.12
CA TRP A 133 -2.23 7.03 -4.72
C TRP A 133 -3.16 7.15 -5.92
N THR A 134 -2.78 7.93 -6.93
CA THR A 134 -3.56 8.03 -8.18
C THR A 134 -3.70 6.67 -8.87
N LEU A 135 -2.61 5.88 -8.92
CA LEU A 135 -2.65 4.53 -9.49
C LEU A 135 -3.55 3.60 -8.65
N LEU A 136 -3.44 3.62 -7.32
CA LEU A 136 -4.30 2.82 -6.44
C LEU A 136 -5.78 3.14 -6.62
N ILE A 137 -6.14 4.42 -6.66
CA ILE A 137 -7.52 4.85 -6.92
C ILE A 137 -7.99 4.37 -8.30
N SER A 138 -7.15 4.52 -9.32
CA SER A 138 -7.47 4.05 -10.67
C SER A 138 -7.65 2.54 -10.76
N MET A 139 -6.86 1.77 -10.00
CA MET A 139 -7.00 0.31 -9.90
C MET A 139 -8.31 -0.08 -9.20
N LYS A 140 -8.68 0.62 -8.11
CA LYS A 140 -9.96 0.42 -7.42
C LYS A 140 -11.16 0.73 -8.32
N GLN A 141 -11.09 1.82 -9.08
CA GLN A 141 -12.16 2.25 -9.97
C GLN A 141 -12.32 1.39 -11.24
N LYS A 142 -11.29 0.63 -11.63
CA LYS A 142 -11.33 -0.16 -12.88
C LYS A 142 -12.24 -1.38 -12.80
N SER A 143 -12.61 -1.82 -11.61
CA SER A 143 -13.54 -2.93 -11.37
C SER A 143 -14.32 -2.74 -10.06
N PRO A 144 -15.32 -1.83 -10.02
CA PRO A 144 -16.19 -1.71 -8.85
C PRO A 144 -16.97 -3.00 -8.57
N GLU A 145 -17.16 -3.82 -9.59
CA GLU A 145 -17.80 -5.14 -9.51
C GLU A 145 -16.97 -6.16 -8.70
N VAL A 146 -15.69 -5.91 -8.46
CA VAL A 146 -14.78 -6.85 -7.76
C VAL A 146 -14.82 -6.65 -6.24
N ASP A 147 -15.22 -5.48 -5.75
CA ASP A 147 -15.17 -5.17 -4.32
C ASP A 147 -16.38 -5.67 -3.50
N ILE A 148 -17.40 -6.24 -4.13
CA ILE A 148 -18.51 -6.86 -3.40
C ILE A 148 -18.10 -8.28 -3.01
N PRO A 149 -17.90 -8.58 -1.70
CA PRO A 149 -17.53 -9.91 -1.23
C PRO A 149 -18.69 -10.90 -1.39
N GLU A 150 -18.38 -12.15 -1.73
CA GLU A 150 -19.37 -13.24 -1.77
C GLU A 150 -19.74 -13.70 -0.35
N GLY A 151 -21.04 -13.87 -0.11
CA GLY A 151 -21.54 -14.45 1.13
C GLY A 151 -21.47 -13.54 2.37
N VAL A 152 -21.13 -12.26 2.19
CA VAL A 152 -21.02 -11.27 3.26
C VAL A 152 -21.88 -10.05 2.93
N PHE A 153 -22.44 -9.40 3.95
CA PHE A 153 -23.11 -8.13 3.77
C PHE A 153 -22.10 -7.01 3.51
N TYR A 154 -22.34 -6.27 2.45
CA TYR A 154 -21.56 -5.10 2.05
C TYR A 154 -22.33 -3.83 2.43
N ASP A 155 -21.78 -3.05 3.36
CA ASP A 155 -22.40 -1.88 3.99
C ASP A 155 -21.69 -0.55 3.69
N GLU A 156 -20.78 -0.54 2.71
CA GLU A 156 -20.04 0.68 2.34
C GLU A 156 -20.90 1.70 1.54
N ILE A 157 -22.15 1.36 1.22
CA ILE A 157 -23.08 2.26 0.53
C ILE A 157 -24.05 2.83 1.57
N ASP A 158 -24.01 4.14 1.80
CA ASP A 158 -24.86 4.82 2.75
C ASP A 158 -26.37 4.48 2.53
N GLY A 159 -27.02 3.94 3.56
CA GLY A 159 -28.43 3.57 3.52
C GLY A 159 -28.76 2.24 2.86
N TYR A 160 -27.76 1.52 2.32
CA TYR A 160 -27.98 0.24 1.64
C TYR A 160 -27.04 -0.84 2.18
N ASN A 161 -27.59 -2.03 2.47
CA ASN A 161 -26.82 -3.24 2.72
C ASN A 161 -27.05 -4.22 1.57
N LEU A 162 -25.99 -4.57 0.88
CA LEU A 162 -26.00 -5.48 -0.26
C LEU A 162 -25.44 -6.84 0.15
N TYR A 163 -26.16 -7.91 -0.15
CA TYR A 163 -25.70 -9.27 0.01
C TYR A 163 -25.72 -9.99 -1.32
N VAL A 164 -24.61 -10.63 -1.69
CA VAL A 164 -24.47 -11.42 -2.91
C VAL A 164 -24.00 -12.81 -2.53
N LYS A 165 -24.77 -13.82 -2.88
CA LYS A 165 -24.43 -15.21 -2.53
C LYS A 165 -23.33 -15.76 -3.41
N HIS A 166 -23.37 -15.48 -4.73
CA HIS A 166 -22.38 -15.96 -5.67
C HIS A 166 -22.09 -14.92 -6.76
N LYS A 167 -20.82 -14.80 -7.17
CA LYS A 167 -20.36 -13.85 -8.18
C LYS A 167 -19.56 -14.54 -9.27
N ASN A 168 -19.91 -14.31 -10.50
CA ASN A 168 -19.10 -14.77 -11.62
C ASN A 168 -18.06 -13.70 -11.99
N ARG A 169 -16.81 -13.93 -11.59
CA ARG A 169 -15.71 -12.99 -11.85
C ARG A 169 -15.38 -12.75 -13.32
N LYS A 170 -15.82 -13.64 -14.23
CA LYS A 170 -15.57 -13.48 -15.68
C LYS A 170 -16.60 -12.62 -16.38
N THR A 171 -17.87 -12.70 -15.95
CA THR A 171 -18.99 -12.01 -16.60
C THR A 171 -19.49 -10.81 -15.81
N GLY A 172 -19.03 -10.61 -14.56
CA GLY A 172 -19.53 -9.56 -13.66
C GLY A 172 -20.94 -9.78 -13.15
N MET A 173 -21.53 -10.97 -13.40
CA MET A 173 -22.88 -11.31 -12.96
C MET A 173 -22.89 -11.68 -11.49
N LEU A 174 -23.85 -11.12 -10.78
CA LEU A 174 -24.15 -11.39 -9.37
C LEU A 174 -25.37 -12.31 -9.32
N TYR A 175 -25.36 -13.30 -8.43
CA TYR A 175 -26.45 -14.25 -8.25
C TYR A 175 -26.96 -14.25 -6.81
N ASP A 176 -28.27 -14.45 -6.65
CA ASP A 176 -28.97 -14.40 -5.33
C ASP A 176 -28.64 -13.07 -4.61
N VAL A 177 -29.01 -11.97 -5.23
CA VAL A 177 -28.75 -10.62 -4.72
C VAL A 177 -29.88 -10.20 -3.78
N LEU A 178 -29.49 -9.74 -2.60
CA LEU A 178 -30.41 -9.26 -1.58
C LEU A 178 -29.97 -7.85 -1.15
N ILE A 179 -30.89 -6.89 -1.23
CA ILE A 179 -30.61 -5.50 -0.93
C ILE A 179 -31.56 -5.04 0.16
N TYR A 180 -31.00 -4.53 1.23
CA TYR A 180 -31.73 -3.83 2.27
C TYR A 180 -31.57 -2.34 2.10
N ASN A 181 -32.65 -1.62 1.90
CA ASN A 181 -32.69 -0.17 1.84
C ASN A 181 -33.22 0.39 3.16
N PHE A 182 -32.36 1.10 3.88
CA PHE A 182 -32.65 1.76 5.17
C PHE A 182 -32.71 3.29 5.05
N GLU A 183 -32.70 3.85 3.84
CA GLU A 183 -32.66 5.30 3.62
C GLU A 183 -33.82 6.04 4.32
N LYS A 184 -34.98 5.37 4.46
CA LYS A 184 -36.15 5.89 5.18
C LYS A 184 -36.26 5.43 6.64
N GLY A 185 -35.17 4.91 7.20
CA GLY A 185 -35.11 4.36 8.56
C GLY A 185 -35.55 2.88 8.65
N PHE A 186 -35.21 2.24 9.77
CA PHE A 186 -35.44 0.80 9.98
C PHE A 186 -36.91 0.39 9.96
N GLU A 187 -37.83 1.30 10.33
CA GLU A 187 -39.25 1.02 10.32
C GLU A 187 -39.84 0.92 8.90
N ASN A 188 -39.21 1.56 7.93
CA ASN A 188 -39.63 1.60 6.53
C ASN A 188 -38.60 0.89 5.62
N ALA A 189 -37.91 -0.10 6.17
CA ALA A 189 -36.92 -0.85 5.39
C ALA A 189 -37.57 -1.55 4.20
N GLN A 190 -37.00 -1.39 3.05
CA GLN A 190 -37.35 -2.09 1.82
C GLN A 190 -36.34 -3.21 1.58
N ILE A 191 -36.84 -4.38 1.22
CA ILE A 191 -36.00 -5.52 0.87
C ILE A 191 -36.24 -5.85 -0.59
N ILE A 192 -35.16 -5.85 -1.38
CA ILE A 192 -35.19 -6.25 -2.77
C ILE A 192 -34.42 -7.56 -2.89
N LYS A 193 -35.08 -8.59 -3.38
CA LYS A 193 -34.49 -9.90 -3.66
C LYS A 193 -34.52 -10.11 -5.17
N SER A 194 -33.37 -10.48 -5.76
CA SER A 194 -33.25 -10.76 -7.19
C SER A 194 -32.43 -12.02 -7.44
N ASP A 195 -32.82 -12.79 -8.43
CA ASP A 195 -32.11 -14.02 -8.83
C ASP A 195 -30.74 -13.72 -9.43
N SER A 196 -30.65 -12.62 -10.16
CA SER A 196 -29.38 -12.16 -10.73
C SER A 196 -29.35 -10.64 -10.93
N GLY A 197 -28.14 -10.09 -10.98
CA GLY A 197 -27.92 -8.69 -11.22
C GLY A 197 -26.57 -8.43 -11.85
N ARG A 198 -26.43 -7.23 -12.42
CA ARG A 198 -25.17 -6.75 -12.97
C ARG A 198 -24.93 -5.32 -12.52
N LEU A 199 -23.73 -5.08 -12.03
CA LEU A 199 -23.29 -3.77 -11.62
C LEU A 199 -22.61 -3.08 -12.81
N GLU A 200 -23.09 -1.92 -13.20
CA GLU A 200 -22.50 -1.13 -14.28
C GLU A 200 -22.21 0.29 -13.79
N MET A 201 -21.02 0.79 -14.12
CA MET A 201 -20.66 2.17 -13.81
C MET A 201 -21.02 3.08 -14.96
N THR A 202 -21.57 4.25 -14.67
CA THR A 202 -21.89 5.27 -15.67
C THR A 202 -20.61 5.74 -16.38
N ALA A 203 -20.73 6.21 -17.61
CA ALA A 203 -19.62 6.77 -18.39
C ALA A 203 -18.88 7.89 -17.63
N ASP A 204 -19.59 8.66 -16.82
CA ASP A 204 -19.04 9.74 -15.97
C ASP A 204 -18.33 9.23 -14.71
N LYS A 205 -18.34 7.91 -14.47
CA LYS A 205 -17.74 7.25 -13.28
C LYS A 205 -18.19 7.79 -11.92
N GLN A 206 -19.30 8.53 -11.87
CA GLN A 206 -19.85 9.10 -10.64
C GLN A 206 -21.03 8.33 -10.09
N HIS A 207 -21.70 7.52 -10.89
CA HIS A 207 -22.87 6.76 -10.50
C HIS A 207 -22.69 5.29 -10.79
N LEU A 208 -23.22 4.47 -9.91
CA LEU A 208 -23.21 3.02 -9.98
C LEU A 208 -24.64 2.55 -10.21
N TYR A 209 -24.88 1.85 -11.32
CA TYR A 209 -26.16 1.23 -11.63
C TYR A 209 -26.10 -0.25 -11.34
N LEU A 210 -27.06 -0.72 -10.56
CA LEU A 210 -27.29 -2.13 -10.34
C LEU A 210 -28.53 -2.56 -11.14
N HIS A 211 -28.29 -3.26 -12.23
CA HIS A 211 -29.36 -3.87 -13.00
C HIS A 211 -29.74 -5.20 -12.38
N LEU A 212 -30.97 -5.31 -11.92
CA LEU A 212 -31.51 -6.53 -11.33
C LEU A 212 -32.41 -7.24 -12.34
N TYR A 213 -32.26 -8.55 -12.46
CA TYR A 213 -33.06 -9.40 -13.33
C TYR A 213 -33.90 -10.34 -12.48
N SER A 214 -35.20 -10.44 -12.77
CA SER A 214 -36.16 -11.29 -12.02
C SER A 214 -36.09 -11.05 -10.51
N GLY A 215 -36.60 -9.90 -10.09
CA GLY A 215 -36.57 -9.53 -8.66
C GLY A 215 -37.95 -9.25 -8.07
N GLU A 216 -38.06 -9.43 -6.76
CA GLU A 216 -39.22 -9.08 -5.96
C GLU A 216 -38.83 -8.01 -4.94
N GLN A 217 -39.70 -7.02 -4.77
CA GLN A 217 -39.50 -5.97 -3.76
C GLN A 217 -40.53 -6.12 -2.65
N PHE A 218 -40.06 -6.15 -1.43
CA PHE A 218 -40.90 -6.22 -0.22
C PHE A 218 -40.80 -4.90 0.53
N GLU A 219 -41.93 -4.27 0.80
CA GLU A 219 -42.05 -3.03 1.57
C GLU A 219 -42.92 -3.26 2.81
N ASN A 220 -42.52 -2.69 3.95
CA ASN A 220 -43.32 -2.80 5.17
C ASN A 220 -44.45 -1.79 5.15
N LEU A 221 -45.68 -2.25 4.85
CA LEU A 221 -46.89 -1.43 4.78
C LEU A 221 -47.48 -0.99 6.14
N LYS A 222 -46.90 -1.39 7.28
CA LYS A 222 -47.40 -1.04 8.60
C LYS A 222 -47.42 0.47 8.87
N SER A 223 -46.55 1.23 8.25
CA SER A 223 -46.45 2.70 8.41
C SER A 223 -47.60 3.46 7.73
N GLN A 224 -48.17 2.94 6.63
CA GLN A 224 -49.26 3.61 5.92
C GLN A 224 -50.62 3.52 6.64
N ASN A 225 -50.88 2.46 7.39
CA ASN A 225 -52.14 2.26 8.10
C ASN A 225 -52.31 3.08 9.39
N MET A 226 -51.23 3.61 9.97
CA MET A 226 -51.35 4.47 11.16
C MET A 226 -51.79 5.90 10.81
N ASN A 227 -51.50 6.42 9.64
CA ASN A 227 -51.93 7.76 9.23
C ASN A 227 -53.41 7.82 8.78
N GLN A 228 -54.05 6.68 8.45
CA GLN A 228 -55.45 6.65 8.07
C GLN A 228 -56.42 6.47 9.23
N ARG A 229 -55.94 6.18 10.47
CA ARG A 229 -56.78 6.04 11.67
C ARG A 229 -56.98 7.31 12.50
N ASN A 230 -56.31 8.40 12.13
CA ASN A 230 -56.36 9.69 12.83
C ASN A 230 -57.04 10.80 12.01
N VAL A 231 -58.05 10.46 11.20
CA VAL A 231 -58.96 11.43 10.59
C VAL A 231 -60.39 11.14 11.10
#